data_a8c78474d32c3dafa27f03e1be5a7ce2
#
_entry.id   a8c78474d32c3dafa27f03e1be5a7ce2
#
_cell.length_a   1.000
_cell.length_b   1.000
_cell.length_c   1.000
_cell.angle_alpha   90.00
_cell.angle_beta   90.00
_cell.angle_gamma   90.00
#
_symmetry.space_group_name_H-M   'P 1'
#
loop_
_entity.id
_entity.type
_entity.pdbx_description
1 polymer ?
#
loop_
_entity_poly.entity_id
_entity_poly.type
_entity_poly.pdbx_seq_one_letter_code
_entity_poly.pdbx_strand_id
1 'polypeptide(L)'
;MKEETMEVVCQSGALAGTELPVKEMIDQAFEAMGKAYVPYSGFKVGAALLSAEGTLYQGCNIENAAYTPSNCAERTAFFKAVSQGEKEFKAICIVGGKEGIPTGLTAPCGVCRQVMMEFCDPETFQIILAAEREEYKIFYLKELLPMGFGPKNL
;
A
#
# COMPACT_ATOMS: atom_id res chain seq x y z
N MET A 1 1.40 -29.13 8.00
CA MET A 1 1.12 -27.81 7.39
C MET A 1 1.63 -27.86 5.97
N LYS A 2 0.76 -27.69 4.98
CA LYS A 2 1.23 -27.53 3.60
C LYS A 2 1.88 -26.16 3.48
N GLU A 3 3.14 -26.12 3.05
CA GLU A 3 3.71 -24.91 2.54
C GLU A 3 3.00 -24.57 1.24
N GLU A 4 2.03 -23.66 1.30
CA GLU A 4 1.53 -23.04 0.09
C GLU A 4 2.59 -22.03 -0.37
N THR A 5 3.24 -22.34 -1.46
CA THR A 5 4.10 -21.40 -2.13
C THR A 5 3.23 -20.23 -2.60
N MET A 6 3.43 -19.05 -2.02
CA MET A 6 2.74 -17.85 -2.49
C MET A 6 3.18 -17.55 -3.92
N GLU A 7 2.24 -17.68 -4.87
CA GLU A 7 2.49 -17.20 -6.24
C GLU A 7 2.49 -15.69 -6.25
N VAL A 8 3.66 -15.14 -6.50
CA VAL A 8 3.83 -13.71 -6.73
C VAL A 8 3.52 -13.45 -8.20
N VAL A 9 2.42 -12.77 -8.46
CA VAL A 9 2.10 -12.34 -9.83
C VAL A 9 2.98 -11.16 -10.17
N CYS A 10 4.02 -11.41 -10.94
CA CYS A 10 4.87 -10.36 -11.48
C CYS A 10 4.31 -9.95 -12.85
N GLN A 11 3.73 -8.75 -12.92
CA GLN A 11 3.29 -8.18 -14.19
C GLN A 11 4.28 -7.10 -14.61
N SER A 12 4.95 -7.30 -15.72
CA SER A 12 5.82 -6.29 -16.31
C SER A 12 5.09 -5.58 -17.44
N GLY A 13 4.92 -4.27 -17.33
CA GLY A 13 4.65 -3.35 -18.44
C GLY A 13 3.27 -3.37 -19.08
N ALA A 14 2.38 -4.28 -18.76
CA ALA A 14 1.08 -4.35 -19.44
C ALA A 14 -0.07 -4.24 -18.45
N LEU A 15 -0.94 -3.25 -18.67
CA LEU A 15 -2.25 -3.15 -18.02
C LEU A 15 -3.25 -4.21 -18.50
N ALA A 16 -2.85 -5.05 -19.46
CA ALA A 16 -3.71 -6.06 -20.04
C ALA A 16 -4.12 -7.09 -18.99
N GLY A 17 -5.43 -7.14 -18.67
CA GLY A 17 -6.03 -8.10 -17.76
C GLY A 17 -6.20 -7.62 -16.33
N THR A 18 -5.82 -6.38 -15.97
CA THR A 18 -6.14 -5.79 -14.68
C THR A 18 -7.17 -4.67 -14.86
N GLU A 19 -8.18 -4.63 -14.00
CA GLU A 19 -9.15 -3.52 -13.93
C GLU A 19 -8.57 -2.31 -13.17
N LEU A 20 -7.35 -2.41 -12.66
CA LEU A 20 -6.72 -1.39 -11.85
C LEU A 20 -5.95 -0.39 -12.72
N PRO A 21 -6.05 0.91 -12.42
CA PRO A 21 -5.25 1.95 -13.09
C PRO A 21 -3.81 1.95 -12.53
N VAL A 22 -3.07 0.87 -12.78
CA VAL A 22 -1.77 0.60 -12.13
C VAL A 22 -0.76 1.74 -12.36
N LYS A 23 -0.61 2.21 -13.61
CA LYS A 23 0.36 3.28 -13.90
C LYS A 23 0.02 4.58 -13.21
N GLU A 24 -1.26 4.96 -13.19
CA GLU A 24 -1.71 6.15 -12.46
C GLU A 24 -1.48 6.00 -10.95
N MET A 25 -1.77 4.82 -10.40
CA MET A 25 -1.53 4.55 -8.98
C MET A 25 -0.04 4.65 -8.62
N ILE A 26 0.83 4.14 -9.47
CA ILE A 26 2.29 4.24 -9.28
C ILE A 26 2.73 5.71 -9.32
N ASP A 27 2.27 6.48 -10.33
CA ASP A 27 2.59 7.90 -10.44
C ASP A 27 2.12 8.68 -9.20
N GLN A 28 0.91 8.42 -8.72
CA GLN A 28 0.35 9.05 -7.53
C GLN A 28 1.13 8.66 -6.26
N ALA A 29 1.56 7.42 -6.16
CA ALA A 29 2.38 6.97 -5.03
C ALA A 29 3.76 7.67 -5.02
N PHE A 30 4.40 7.82 -6.18
CA PHE A 30 5.65 8.58 -6.29
C PHE A 30 5.45 10.05 -5.94
N GLU A 31 4.38 10.66 -6.39
CA GLU A 31 4.05 12.05 -6.03
C GLU A 31 3.88 12.19 -4.51
N ALA A 32 3.15 11.28 -3.88
CA ALA A 32 2.96 11.26 -2.44
C ALA A 32 4.29 11.07 -1.69
N MET A 33 5.16 10.18 -2.19
CA MET A 33 6.49 9.94 -1.61
C MET A 33 7.32 11.22 -1.52
N GLY A 34 7.20 12.12 -2.49
CA GLY A 34 7.89 13.41 -2.48
C GLY A 34 7.49 14.32 -1.32
N LYS A 35 6.36 14.09 -0.69
CA LYS A 35 5.83 14.87 0.45
C LYS A 35 6.16 14.25 1.80
N ALA A 36 6.86 13.12 1.85
CA ALA A 36 7.18 12.42 3.08
C ALA A 36 8.01 13.29 4.02
N TYR A 37 7.69 13.23 5.31
CA TYR A 37 8.44 13.90 6.37
C TYR A 37 9.25 12.85 7.14
N VAL A 38 10.54 12.75 6.84
CA VAL A 38 11.40 11.66 7.32
C VAL A 38 12.76 12.15 7.85
N PRO A 39 12.77 13.09 8.82
CA PRO A 39 14.02 13.71 9.29
C PRO A 39 14.95 12.73 10.03
N TYR A 40 14.43 11.59 10.47
CA TYR A 40 15.20 10.62 11.25
C TYR A 40 15.75 9.50 10.38
N SER A 41 14.91 8.85 9.57
CA SER A 41 15.30 7.70 8.77
C SER A 41 15.83 8.05 7.37
N GLY A 42 15.34 9.15 6.79
CA GLY A 42 15.58 9.45 5.38
C GLY A 42 14.87 8.49 4.43
N PHE A 43 14.09 7.54 4.93
CA PHE A 43 13.37 6.56 4.13
C PHE A 43 11.98 7.05 3.79
N LYS A 44 11.80 7.51 2.54
CA LYS A 44 10.53 8.06 2.07
C LYS A 44 9.64 6.97 1.50
N VAL A 45 8.37 6.99 1.89
CA VAL A 45 7.35 6.08 1.38
C VAL A 45 6.15 6.89 0.89
N GLY A 46 5.62 6.49 -0.24
CA GLY A 46 4.38 7.04 -0.78
C GLY A 46 3.39 5.93 -1.05
N ALA A 47 2.11 6.24 -0.88
CA ALA A 47 1.01 5.34 -1.14
C ALA A 47 -0.10 6.02 -1.92
N ALA A 48 -0.74 5.25 -2.79
CA ALA A 48 -1.96 5.65 -3.48
C ALA A 48 -3.02 4.59 -3.25
N LEU A 49 -4.08 4.95 -2.53
CA LEU A 49 -5.18 4.07 -2.15
C LEU A 49 -6.37 4.30 -3.09
N LEU A 50 -6.85 3.25 -3.73
CA LEU A 50 -7.98 3.30 -4.65
C LEU A 50 -9.26 2.87 -3.95
N SER A 51 -10.25 3.77 -3.90
CA SER A 51 -11.58 3.45 -3.41
C SER A 51 -12.37 2.60 -4.40
N ALA A 52 -13.44 1.97 -3.92
CA ALA A 52 -14.36 1.21 -4.77
C ALA A 52 -14.99 2.07 -5.87
N GLU A 53 -15.12 3.36 -5.65
CA GLU A 53 -15.69 4.32 -6.62
C GLU A 53 -14.65 4.88 -7.61
N GLY A 54 -13.37 4.56 -7.44
CA GLY A 54 -12.31 4.99 -8.34
C GLY A 54 -11.56 6.26 -7.89
N THR A 55 -11.79 6.75 -6.68
CA THR A 55 -11.04 7.89 -6.12
C THR A 55 -9.70 7.43 -5.57
N LEU A 56 -8.64 8.17 -5.87
CA LEU A 56 -7.30 7.92 -5.35
C LEU A 56 -7.00 8.84 -4.16
N TYR A 57 -6.55 8.24 -3.06
CA TYR A 57 -6.12 8.94 -1.86
C TYR A 57 -4.62 8.75 -1.66
N GLN A 58 -3.88 9.83 -1.70
CA GLN A 58 -2.43 9.81 -1.47
C GLN A 58 -2.09 9.80 0.01
N GLY A 59 -1.03 9.09 0.37
CA GLY A 59 -0.44 9.14 1.70
C GLY A 59 1.07 9.09 1.62
N CYS A 60 1.74 9.68 2.59
CA CYS A 60 3.18 9.60 2.77
C CYS A 60 3.48 9.28 4.23
N ASN A 61 4.70 8.80 4.52
CA ASN A 61 5.10 8.57 5.88
C ASN A 61 5.52 9.89 6.56
N ILE A 62 5.17 10.00 7.83
CA ILE A 62 5.36 11.19 8.65
C ILE A 62 5.96 10.74 9.98
N GLU A 63 7.24 11.05 10.18
CA GLU A 63 7.98 10.66 11.37
C GLU A 63 7.80 11.65 12.52
N ASN A 64 8.04 11.17 13.73
CA ASN A 64 7.96 11.95 14.95
C ASN A 64 9.15 11.63 15.86
N ALA A 65 9.67 12.64 16.56
CA ALA A 65 10.78 12.49 17.49
C ALA A 65 10.49 11.50 18.63
N ALA A 66 9.22 11.31 18.99
CA ALA A 66 8.79 10.33 20.00
C ALA A 66 8.60 8.92 19.44
N TYR A 67 8.84 8.70 18.16
CA TYR A 67 8.70 7.47 17.37
C TYR A 67 7.27 6.93 17.31
N THR A 68 6.63 6.63 18.42
CA THR A 68 5.28 6.06 18.46
C THR A 68 4.23 6.80 17.64
N PRO A 69 4.18 8.14 17.60
CA PRO A 69 3.23 8.86 16.74
C PRO A 69 3.58 8.81 15.24
N SER A 70 4.76 8.30 14.88
CA SER A 70 5.15 8.14 13.47
C SER A 70 4.11 7.32 12.73
N ASN A 71 3.76 7.74 11.51
CA ASN A 71 2.73 7.08 10.72
C ASN A 71 3.25 6.67 9.36
N CYS A 72 2.89 5.46 8.94
CA CYS A 72 3.26 4.95 7.62
C CYS A 72 2.40 5.60 6.52
N ALA A 73 2.93 5.62 5.31
CA ALA A 73 2.23 6.17 4.14
C ALA A 73 0.87 5.52 3.92
N GLU A 74 0.80 4.20 4.06
CA GLU A 74 -0.43 3.43 3.87
C GLU A 74 -1.51 3.88 4.86
N ARG A 75 -1.16 4.02 6.14
CA ARG A 75 -2.12 4.48 7.16
C ARG A 75 -2.53 5.94 6.94
N THR A 76 -1.63 6.79 6.50
CA THR A 76 -1.97 8.17 6.13
C THR A 76 -3.05 8.19 5.04
N ALA A 77 -2.90 7.35 4.01
CA ALA A 77 -3.89 7.25 2.94
C ALA A 77 -5.22 6.69 3.43
N PHE A 78 -5.21 5.59 4.21
CA PHE A 78 -6.43 5.00 4.77
C PHE A 78 -7.16 5.95 5.70
N PHE A 79 -6.46 6.59 6.62
CA PHE A 79 -7.09 7.47 7.60
C PHE A 79 -7.66 8.72 6.95
N LYS A 80 -6.98 9.25 5.95
CA LYS A 80 -7.52 10.34 5.11
C LYS A 80 -8.85 9.91 4.45
N ALA A 81 -8.85 8.78 3.78
CA ALA A 81 -10.04 8.28 3.07
C ALA A 81 -11.20 7.99 4.02
N VAL A 82 -10.93 7.27 5.11
CA VAL A 82 -11.94 6.91 6.11
C VAL A 82 -12.51 8.16 6.79
N SER A 83 -11.67 9.16 7.09
CA SER A 83 -12.11 10.42 7.69
C SER A 83 -13.01 11.23 6.75
N GLN A 84 -12.94 10.98 5.45
CA GLN A 84 -13.84 11.59 4.45
C GLN A 84 -15.08 10.74 4.16
N GLY A 85 -15.29 9.65 4.89
CA GLY A 85 -16.46 8.78 4.76
C GLY A 85 -16.26 7.57 3.84
N GLU A 86 -15.10 7.41 3.23
CA GLU A 86 -14.81 6.28 2.34
C GLU A 86 -14.39 5.05 3.16
N LYS A 87 -15.05 3.92 2.94
CA LYS A 87 -14.81 2.68 3.68
C LYS A 87 -14.67 1.44 2.79
N GLU A 88 -14.76 1.59 1.47
CA GLU A 88 -14.67 0.50 0.52
C GLU A 88 -13.52 0.75 -0.45
N PHE A 89 -12.59 -0.21 -0.54
CA PHE A 89 -11.33 -0.05 -1.27
C PHE A 89 -11.04 -1.25 -2.17
N LYS A 90 -10.40 -0.99 -3.31
CA LYS A 90 -10.00 -2.01 -4.28
C LYS A 90 -8.52 -2.38 -4.18
N ALA A 91 -7.66 -1.39 -4.01
CA ALA A 91 -6.22 -1.59 -4.07
C ALA A 91 -5.44 -0.46 -3.43
N ILE A 92 -4.17 -0.74 -3.11
CA ILE A 92 -3.20 0.27 -2.71
C ILE A 92 -1.90 0.04 -3.48
N CYS A 93 -1.24 1.12 -3.90
CA CYS A 93 0.12 1.08 -4.45
C CYS A 93 1.08 1.70 -3.47
N ILE A 94 2.23 1.06 -3.26
CA ILE A 94 3.26 1.49 -2.32
C ILE A 94 4.60 1.58 -3.05
N VAL A 95 5.27 2.71 -2.88
CA VAL A 95 6.66 2.94 -3.34
C VAL A 95 7.48 3.47 -2.17
N GLY A 96 8.76 3.12 -2.13
CA GLY A 96 9.60 3.60 -1.04
C GLY A 96 11.08 3.45 -1.34
N GLY A 97 11.89 4.26 -0.67
CA GLY A 97 13.33 4.20 -0.79
C GLY A 97 14.03 5.28 0.00
N LYS A 98 15.30 5.04 0.32
CA LYS A 98 16.13 5.99 1.02
C LYS A 98 16.34 7.23 0.14
N GLU A 99 16.18 8.41 0.73
CA GLU A 99 16.23 9.71 0.03
C GLU A 99 15.24 9.81 -1.15
N GLY A 100 14.19 8.97 -1.15
CA GLY A 100 13.20 8.92 -2.22
C GLY A 100 13.66 8.19 -3.47
N ILE A 101 14.71 7.38 -3.39
CA ILE A 101 15.23 6.57 -4.50
C ILE A 101 14.94 5.10 -4.22
N PRO A 102 13.95 4.49 -4.89
CA PRO A 102 13.65 3.07 -4.71
C PRO A 102 14.81 2.20 -5.17
N THR A 103 15.23 1.26 -4.32
CA THR A 103 16.23 0.24 -4.65
C THR A 103 15.62 -1.15 -4.70
N GLY A 104 14.32 -1.26 -4.48
CA GLY A 104 13.56 -2.50 -4.49
C GLY A 104 12.12 -2.26 -4.08
N LEU A 105 11.40 -3.34 -3.83
CA LEU A 105 10.00 -3.28 -3.41
C LEU A 105 9.91 -3.01 -1.90
N THR A 106 9.01 -2.11 -1.52
CA THR A 106 8.74 -1.77 -0.12
C THR A 106 7.38 -2.35 0.27
N ALA A 107 7.40 -3.44 1.03
CA ALA A 107 6.17 -4.07 1.52
C ALA A 107 5.61 -3.31 2.73
N PRO A 108 4.28 -3.34 2.95
CA PRO A 108 3.67 -2.70 4.10
C PRO A 108 4.06 -3.40 5.40
N CYS A 109 4.26 -2.62 6.46
CA CYS A 109 4.53 -3.17 7.79
C CYS A 109 3.31 -3.92 8.34
N GLY A 110 3.51 -4.70 9.41
CA GLY A 110 2.43 -5.47 10.01
C GLY A 110 1.26 -4.63 10.52
N VAL A 111 1.53 -3.45 11.05
CA VAL A 111 0.49 -2.53 11.53
C VAL A 111 -0.38 -2.05 10.37
N CYS A 112 0.23 -1.71 9.23
CA CYS A 112 -0.52 -1.32 8.04
C CYS A 112 -1.35 -2.47 7.46
N ARG A 113 -0.82 -3.69 7.47
CA ARG A 113 -1.58 -4.89 7.05
C ARG A 113 -2.79 -5.12 7.96
N GLN A 114 -2.64 -4.88 9.24
CA GLN A 114 -3.76 -4.98 10.19
C GLN A 114 -4.82 -3.90 9.93
N VAL A 115 -4.43 -2.67 9.60
CA VAL A 115 -5.37 -1.62 9.21
C VAL A 115 -6.13 -2.02 7.93
N MET A 116 -5.44 -2.61 6.97
CA MET A 116 -6.09 -3.13 5.75
C MET A 116 -7.13 -4.20 6.07
N MET A 117 -6.87 -5.08 7.06
CA MET A 117 -7.83 -6.11 7.48
C MET A 117 -9.13 -5.52 8.03
N GLU A 118 -9.10 -4.33 8.63
CA GLU A 118 -10.30 -3.68 9.14
C GLU A 118 -11.24 -3.23 8.01
N PHE A 119 -10.69 -2.71 6.93
CA PHE A 119 -11.46 -2.03 5.89
C PHE A 119 -11.58 -2.79 4.58
N CYS A 120 -10.82 -3.88 4.40
CA CYS A 120 -10.71 -4.56 3.11
C CYS A 120 -11.00 -6.05 3.22
N ASP A 121 -11.56 -6.60 2.14
CA ASP A 121 -11.69 -8.05 2.00
C ASP A 121 -10.32 -8.63 1.59
N PRO A 122 -9.71 -9.51 2.42
CA PRO A 122 -8.40 -10.07 2.10
C PRO A 122 -8.38 -10.93 0.84
N GLU A 123 -9.52 -11.43 0.38
CA GLU A 123 -9.64 -12.22 -0.85
C GLU A 123 -9.58 -11.39 -2.12
N THR A 124 -9.94 -10.11 -2.05
CA THR A 124 -10.10 -9.25 -3.24
C THR A 124 -9.22 -8.01 -3.23
N PHE A 125 -8.80 -7.51 -2.08
CA PHE A 125 -7.98 -6.31 -1.97
C PHE A 125 -6.57 -6.57 -2.49
N GLN A 126 -6.09 -5.72 -3.41
CA GLN A 126 -4.81 -5.88 -4.08
C GLN A 126 -3.79 -4.85 -3.59
N ILE A 127 -2.57 -5.31 -3.38
CA ILE A 127 -1.44 -4.49 -2.93
C ILE A 127 -0.40 -4.49 -4.03
N ILE A 128 -0.17 -3.33 -4.63
CA ILE A 128 0.81 -3.12 -5.69
C ILE A 128 2.08 -2.60 -5.05
N LEU A 129 3.16 -3.35 -5.16
CA LEU A 129 4.48 -2.92 -4.72
C LEU A 129 5.30 -2.57 -5.96
N ALA A 130 5.71 -1.32 -6.10
CA ALA A 130 6.41 -0.83 -7.27
C ALA A 130 7.76 -0.22 -6.90
N ALA A 131 8.76 -0.46 -7.74
CA ALA A 131 10.05 0.23 -7.72
C ALA A 131 10.14 1.24 -8.86
N GLU A 132 9.50 0.95 -9.99
CA GLU A 132 9.38 1.79 -11.17
C GLU A 132 7.99 1.62 -11.78
N ARG A 133 7.65 2.46 -12.76
CA ARG A 133 6.32 2.39 -13.42
C ARG A 133 6.03 1.03 -14.06
N GLU A 134 7.06 0.36 -14.53
CA GLU A 134 6.94 -0.91 -15.25
C GLU A 134 7.51 -2.10 -14.46
N GLU A 135 8.03 -1.85 -13.26
CA GLU A 135 8.55 -2.87 -12.37
C GLU A 135 7.73 -2.89 -11.08
N TYR A 136 6.76 -3.80 -11.02
CA TYR A 136 5.88 -3.95 -9.87
C TYR A 136 5.41 -5.39 -9.69
N LYS A 137 4.93 -5.69 -8.50
CA LYS A 137 4.27 -6.96 -8.14
C LYS A 137 2.93 -6.67 -7.49
N ILE A 138 1.95 -7.53 -7.74
CA ILE A 138 0.62 -7.41 -7.14
C ILE A 138 0.37 -8.61 -6.25
N PHE A 139 -0.05 -8.33 -5.01
CA PHE A 139 -0.43 -9.33 -4.01
C PHE A 139 -1.88 -9.10 -3.58
N TYR A 140 -2.58 -10.18 -3.24
CA TYR A 140 -3.79 -10.04 -2.42
C TYR A 140 -3.41 -9.89 -0.95
N LEU A 141 -4.26 -9.22 -0.18
CA LEU A 141 -4.00 -9.03 1.24
C LEU A 141 -3.82 -10.36 1.98
N LYS A 142 -4.59 -11.39 1.62
CA LYS A 142 -4.45 -12.73 2.21
C LYS A 142 -3.05 -13.34 2.05
N GLU A 143 -2.31 -12.94 1.01
CA GLU A 143 -0.95 -13.42 0.78
C GLU A 143 0.08 -12.73 1.68
N LEU A 144 -0.19 -11.47 2.05
CA LEU A 144 0.71 -10.67 2.91
C LEU A 144 0.30 -10.70 4.39
N LEU A 145 -0.90 -11.18 4.70
CA LEU A 145 -1.38 -11.39 6.07
C LEU A 145 -2.19 -12.69 6.13
N PRO A 146 -1.51 -13.85 6.01
CA PRO A 146 -2.19 -15.15 6.12
C PRO A 146 -2.87 -15.31 7.48
N MET A 147 -4.10 -15.84 7.48
CA MET A 147 -4.87 -16.05 8.71
C MET A 147 -5.03 -14.78 9.55
N GLY A 148 -5.17 -13.62 8.90
CA GLY A 148 -5.27 -12.32 9.58
C GLY A 148 -6.50 -12.24 10.49
N PHE A 149 -6.33 -11.62 11.66
CA PHE A 149 -7.42 -11.29 12.57
C PHE A 149 -8.14 -10.02 12.06
N GLY A 150 -9.46 -10.06 12.03
CA GLY A 150 -10.23 -8.93 11.53
C GLY A 150 -11.66 -8.91 12.05
N PRO A 151 -12.51 -8.01 11.51
CA PRO A 151 -13.90 -7.82 11.99
C PRO A 151 -14.73 -9.09 12.00
N LYS A 152 -14.47 -10.03 11.08
CA LYS A 152 -15.19 -11.30 11.03
C LYS A 152 -14.91 -12.21 12.24
N ASN A 153 -13.88 -11.92 13.02
CA ASN A 153 -13.55 -12.69 14.22
C ASN A 153 -14.30 -12.18 15.46
N LEU A 154 -14.95 -11.05 15.37
CA LEU A 154 -15.73 -10.40 16.45
C LEU A 154 -17.25 -10.33 16.10
#